data_369bb9c6eea5d2d66ede0b66b12a1572
#
_entry.id   369bb9c6eea5d2d66ede0b66b12a1572
#
_cell.length_a   1.000
_cell.length_b   1.000
_cell.length_c   1.000
_cell.angle_alpha   90.00
_cell.angle_beta   90.00
_cell.angle_gamma   90.00
#
_symmetry.space_group_name_H-M   'P 1'
#
loop_
_entity.id
_entity.type
_entity.pdbx_description
1 polymer ?
#
loop_
_entity_poly.entity_id
_entity_poly.type
_entity_poly.pdbx_seq_one_letter_code
_entity_poly.pdbx_strand_id
1 'polypeptide(L)'
;MGFISSTDAERISEAITNAERTTSGEIVAVIADQSSSYDHIPLMWAALLALIVPWPLIYFTWMKVQIIFLIQLVVFLALFFLAWHPKVRMALVPRSILRANTRRRAAEQFLAQNLHTTTGRTGVLIFVSLAEQRVDIIADSGIDQRVPKGTWQSIV
;
A
#
# COMPACT_ATOMS: atom_id res chain seq x y z
N MET A 1 11.62 2.32 -15.04
CA MET A 1 11.74 3.79 -14.93
C MET A 1 11.83 4.12 -13.46
N GLY A 2 12.93 4.72 -13.02
CA GLY A 2 13.13 5.07 -11.62
C GLY A 2 12.17 6.20 -11.23
N PHE A 3 11.38 6.00 -10.19
CA PHE A 3 10.42 6.98 -9.66
C PHE A 3 11.12 8.16 -8.96
N ILE A 4 12.40 8.04 -8.75
CA ILE A 4 13.25 9.04 -8.11
C ILE A 4 14.33 9.47 -9.10
N SER A 5 14.58 10.77 -9.18
CA SER A 5 15.69 11.31 -9.90
C SER A 5 17.02 10.79 -9.29
N SER A 6 18.05 10.61 -10.11
CA SER A 6 19.39 10.28 -9.60
C SER A 6 19.88 11.28 -8.54
N THR A 7 19.57 12.55 -8.74
CA THR A 7 19.87 13.63 -7.80
C THR A 7 19.12 13.48 -6.45
N ASP A 8 17.89 13.01 -6.45
CA ASP A 8 17.14 12.77 -5.21
C ASP A 8 17.65 11.53 -4.48
N ALA A 9 18.02 10.48 -5.22
CA ALA A 9 18.66 9.29 -4.65
C ALA A 9 20.00 9.62 -3.98
N GLU A 10 20.83 10.46 -4.60
CA GLU A 10 22.08 10.95 -4.01
C GLU A 10 21.83 11.74 -2.72
N ARG A 11 20.87 12.68 -2.73
CA ARG A 11 20.51 13.47 -1.54
C ARG A 11 20.03 12.59 -0.38
N ILE A 12 19.22 11.56 -0.66
CA ILE A 12 18.78 10.61 0.36
C ILE A 12 19.99 9.83 0.90
N SER A 13 20.87 9.34 0.04
CA SER A 13 22.07 8.62 0.44
C SER A 13 23.00 9.48 1.31
N GLU A 14 23.22 10.73 0.93
CA GLU A 14 24.01 11.68 1.73
C GLU A 14 23.37 11.94 3.11
N ALA A 15 22.05 12.11 3.17
CA ALA A 15 21.35 12.31 4.42
C ALA A 15 21.46 11.10 5.35
N ILE A 16 21.33 9.87 4.79
CA ILE A 16 21.52 8.62 5.54
C ILE A 16 22.96 8.53 6.06
N THR A 17 23.95 8.74 5.19
CA THR A 17 25.37 8.67 5.56
C THR A 17 25.70 9.70 6.68
N ASN A 18 25.16 10.91 6.60
CA ASN A 18 25.36 11.91 7.63
C ASN A 18 24.71 11.53 8.97
N ALA A 19 23.52 10.92 8.94
CA ALA A 19 22.87 10.42 10.15
C ALA A 19 23.66 9.26 10.79
N GLU A 20 24.15 8.33 10.00
CA GLU A 20 24.94 7.18 10.46
C GLU A 20 26.30 7.58 11.08
N ARG A 21 26.91 8.68 10.65
CA ARG A 21 28.17 9.19 11.25
C ARG A 21 28.02 9.57 12.72
N THR A 22 26.83 9.88 13.17
CA THR A 22 26.55 10.36 14.55
C THR A 22 25.90 9.28 15.42
N THR A 23 25.59 8.12 14.86
CA THR A 23 24.91 7.01 15.57
C THR A 23 25.54 5.66 15.21
N SER A 24 25.34 4.66 16.05
CA SER A 24 25.64 3.26 15.73
C SER A 24 24.49 2.55 14.98
N GLY A 25 23.49 3.32 14.55
CA GLY A 25 22.34 2.79 13.80
C GLY A 25 22.67 2.60 12.34
N GLU A 26 22.20 1.51 11.73
CA GLU A 26 22.23 1.26 10.30
C GLU A 26 20.87 1.61 9.71
N ILE A 27 20.82 2.57 8.80
CA ILE A 27 19.57 3.10 8.22
C ILE A 27 19.47 2.67 6.75
N VAL A 28 18.41 1.96 6.41
CA VAL A 28 18.12 1.58 5.03
C VAL A 28 16.79 2.19 4.60
N ALA A 29 16.78 2.90 3.47
CA ALA A 29 15.57 3.40 2.83
C ALA A 29 15.20 2.51 1.65
N VAL A 30 13.97 2.00 1.64
CA VAL A 30 13.42 1.18 0.55
C VAL A 30 12.19 1.89 -0.01
N ILE A 31 12.19 2.10 -1.32
CA ILE A 31 11.07 2.72 -2.04
C ILE A 31 10.47 1.67 -2.95
N ALA A 32 9.18 1.41 -2.77
CA ALA A 32 8.39 0.46 -3.54
C ALA A 32 7.26 1.17 -4.29
N ASP A 33 6.95 0.71 -5.49
CA ASP A 33 5.85 1.24 -6.28
C ASP A 33 4.52 0.98 -5.59
N GLN A 34 4.34 -0.25 -5.11
CA GLN A 34 3.20 -0.66 -4.30
C GLN A 34 3.59 -1.85 -3.41
N SER A 35 2.90 -1.99 -2.30
CA SER A 35 3.18 -3.02 -1.30
C SER A 35 2.53 -4.36 -1.63
N SER A 36 1.42 -4.36 -2.40
CA SER A 36 0.67 -5.57 -2.77
C SER A 36 -0.16 -5.34 -4.03
N SER A 37 -0.57 -6.41 -4.72
CA SER A 37 -1.57 -6.33 -5.79
C SER A 37 -2.97 -6.23 -5.18
N TYR A 38 -3.75 -5.25 -5.64
CA TYR A 38 -5.12 -5.00 -5.16
C TYR A 38 -6.17 -5.31 -6.23
N ASP A 39 -5.82 -6.09 -7.25
CA ASP A 39 -6.66 -6.31 -8.44
C ASP A 39 -7.98 -7.05 -8.14
N HIS A 40 -7.99 -7.86 -7.08
CA HIS A 40 -9.19 -8.60 -6.65
C HIS A 40 -10.25 -7.72 -5.97
N ILE A 41 -9.86 -6.61 -5.34
CA ILE A 41 -10.79 -5.75 -4.58
C ILE A 41 -11.77 -5.01 -5.50
N PRO A 42 -11.32 -4.36 -6.59
CA PRO A 42 -12.23 -3.76 -7.58
C PRO A 42 -13.17 -4.77 -8.21
N LEU A 43 -12.67 -5.96 -8.55
CA LEU A 43 -13.48 -7.04 -9.11
C LEU A 43 -14.60 -7.46 -8.15
N MET A 44 -14.28 -7.62 -6.88
CA MET A 44 -15.27 -7.93 -5.84
C MET A 44 -16.36 -6.86 -5.74
N TRP A 45 -15.98 -5.57 -5.72
CA TRP A 45 -16.94 -4.48 -5.67
C TRP A 45 -17.81 -4.40 -6.93
N ALA A 46 -17.22 -4.56 -8.12
CA ALA A 46 -17.96 -4.60 -9.38
C ALA A 46 -18.99 -5.74 -9.38
N ALA A 47 -18.61 -6.94 -8.93
CA ALA A 47 -19.50 -8.09 -8.83
C ALA A 47 -20.64 -7.86 -7.82
N LEU A 48 -20.35 -7.34 -6.62
CA LEU A 48 -21.35 -7.06 -5.60
C LEU A 48 -22.37 -6.00 -6.07
N LEU A 49 -21.88 -4.91 -6.67
CA LEU A 49 -22.77 -3.87 -7.19
C LEU A 49 -23.61 -4.37 -8.36
N ALA A 50 -23.02 -5.13 -9.29
CA ALA A 50 -23.77 -5.71 -10.39
C ALA A 50 -24.85 -6.71 -9.91
N LEU A 51 -24.64 -7.40 -8.80
CA LEU A 51 -25.61 -8.33 -8.20
C LEU A 51 -26.85 -7.61 -7.65
N ILE A 52 -26.72 -6.35 -7.27
CA ILE A 52 -27.81 -5.52 -6.75
C ILE A 52 -28.72 -5.03 -7.90
N VAL A 53 -28.20 -4.84 -9.10
CA VAL A 53 -28.90 -4.24 -10.25
C VAL A 53 -30.22 -4.93 -10.62
N PRO A 54 -30.35 -6.27 -10.65
CA PRO A 54 -31.60 -6.94 -10.99
C PRO A 54 -32.75 -6.63 -10.06
N TRP A 55 -32.49 -6.43 -8.77
CA TRP A 55 -33.54 -6.24 -7.74
C TRP A 55 -34.47 -5.07 -8.05
N PRO A 56 -33.98 -3.82 -8.19
CA PRO A 56 -34.86 -2.70 -8.53
C PRO A 56 -35.51 -2.87 -9.91
N LEU A 57 -34.81 -3.46 -10.88
CA LEU A 57 -35.36 -3.66 -12.22
C LEU A 57 -36.54 -4.64 -12.21
N ILE A 58 -36.47 -5.70 -11.43
CA ILE A 58 -37.56 -6.68 -11.28
C ILE A 58 -38.77 -6.03 -10.58
N TYR A 59 -38.55 -5.21 -9.54
CA TYR A 59 -39.66 -4.66 -8.74
C TYR A 59 -40.30 -3.41 -9.37
N PHE A 60 -39.53 -2.59 -10.09
CA PHE A 60 -40.01 -1.32 -10.61
C PHE A 60 -40.25 -1.30 -12.14
N THR A 61 -39.89 -2.40 -12.84
CA THR A 61 -40.04 -2.44 -14.29
C THR A 61 -40.70 -3.74 -14.76
N TRP A 62 -41.44 -3.66 -15.90
CA TRP A 62 -42.02 -4.84 -16.57
C TRP A 62 -41.09 -5.39 -17.67
N MET A 63 -39.79 -5.27 -17.47
CA MET A 63 -38.80 -5.70 -18.46
C MET A 63 -38.71 -7.24 -18.53
N LYS A 64 -38.40 -7.75 -19.74
CA LYS A 64 -38.10 -9.17 -19.92
C LYS A 64 -36.81 -9.52 -19.17
N VAL A 65 -36.77 -10.70 -18.57
CA VAL A 65 -35.61 -11.19 -17.79
C VAL A 65 -34.31 -11.12 -18.59
N GLN A 66 -34.34 -11.39 -19.89
CA GLN A 66 -33.18 -11.32 -20.77
C GLN A 66 -32.57 -9.90 -20.81
N ILE A 67 -33.42 -8.87 -20.80
CA ILE A 67 -32.96 -7.46 -20.80
C ILE A 67 -32.33 -7.13 -19.46
N ILE A 68 -32.90 -7.60 -18.36
CA ILE A 68 -32.36 -7.37 -17.01
C ILE A 68 -30.95 -7.98 -16.90
N PHE A 69 -30.74 -9.21 -17.38
CA PHE A 69 -29.42 -9.84 -17.41
C PHE A 69 -28.43 -9.08 -18.33
N LEU A 70 -28.89 -8.58 -19.46
CA LEU A 70 -28.05 -7.78 -20.35
C LEU A 70 -27.59 -6.48 -19.65
N ILE A 71 -28.52 -5.79 -18.98
CA ILE A 71 -28.19 -4.57 -18.20
C ILE A 71 -27.19 -4.90 -17.08
N GLN A 72 -27.42 -5.99 -16.35
CA GLN A 72 -26.50 -6.44 -15.31
C GLN A 72 -25.09 -6.68 -15.85
N LEU A 73 -24.97 -7.36 -17.00
CA LEU A 73 -23.69 -7.61 -17.65
C LEU A 73 -23.01 -6.31 -18.08
N VAL A 74 -23.74 -5.39 -18.67
CA VAL A 74 -23.23 -4.08 -19.09
C VAL A 74 -22.73 -3.29 -17.88
N VAL A 75 -23.51 -3.26 -16.80
CA VAL A 75 -23.12 -2.56 -15.55
C VAL A 75 -21.87 -3.20 -14.95
N PHE A 76 -21.80 -4.53 -14.90
CA PHE A 76 -20.61 -5.23 -14.42
C PHE A 76 -19.36 -4.85 -15.22
N LEU A 77 -19.44 -4.91 -16.55
CA LEU A 77 -18.31 -4.55 -17.41
C LEU A 77 -17.92 -3.07 -17.26
N ALA A 78 -18.90 -2.17 -17.20
CA ALA A 78 -18.64 -0.75 -16.99
C ALA A 78 -17.92 -0.49 -15.66
N LEU A 79 -18.38 -1.08 -14.57
CA LEU A 79 -17.75 -0.98 -13.26
C LEU A 79 -16.35 -1.62 -13.23
N PHE A 80 -16.19 -2.76 -13.89
CA PHE A 80 -14.90 -3.43 -14.00
C PHE A 80 -13.87 -2.56 -14.73
N PHE A 81 -14.21 -2.01 -15.89
CA PHE A 81 -13.31 -1.13 -16.63
C PHE A 81 -13.03 0.19 -15.88
N LEU A 82 -14.04 0.77 -15.22
CA LEU A 82 -13.86 1.95 -14.38
C LEU A 82 -12.88 1.68 -13.23
N ALA A 83 -13.03 0.53 -12.60
CA ALA A 83 -12.20 0.11 -11.48
C ALA A 83 -10.77 -0.32 -11.91
N TRP A 84 -10.54 -0.55 -13.21
CA TRP A 84 -9.20 -0.77 -13.75
C TRP A 84 -8.30 0.46 -13.63
N HIS A 85 -8.91 1.66 -13.56
CA HIS A 85 -8.14 2.89 -13.43
C HIS A 85 -7.43 2.96 -12.07
N PRO A 86 -6.09 3.19 -12.01
CA PRO A 86 -5.29 3.10 -10.77
C PRO A 86 -5.84 3.94 -9.61
N LYS A 87 -6.30 5.17 -9.89
CA LYS A 87 -6.86 6.07 -8.87
C LYS A 87 -8.15 5.53 -8.24
N VAL A 88 -9.04 4.97 -9.08
CA VAL A 88 -10.31 4.39 -8.61
C VAL A 88 -10.03 3.12 -7.82
N ARG A 89 -9.12 2.27 -8.31
CA ARG A 89 -8.70 1.05 -7.63
C ARG A 89 -8.23 1.33 -6.21
N MET A 90 -7.32 2.28 -6.04
CA MET A 90 -6.79 2.64 -4.73
C MET A 90 -7.83 3.26 -3.79
N ALA A 91 -8.79 4.03 -4.33
CA ALA A 91 -9.89 4.60 -3.56
C ALA A 91 -10.87 3.52 -3.01
N LEU A 92 -11.00 2.39 -3.72
CA LEU A 92 -11.87 1.28 -3.33
C LEU A 92 -11.24 0.36 -2.27
N VAL A 93 -9.94 0.46 -2.04
CA VAL A 93 -9.24 -0.36 -1.02
C VAL A 93 -9.41 0.25 0.36
N PRO A 94 -9.93 -0.49 1.34
CA PRO A 94 -10.02 -0.01 2.72
C PRO A 94 -8.65 0.37 3.28
N ARG A 95 -8.57 1.50 3.98
CA ARG A 95 -7.32 2.01 4.56
C ARG A 95 -6.65 1.03 5.53
N SER A 96 -7.43 0.17 6.19
CA SER A 96 -6.91 -0.89 7.06
C SER A 96 -6.10 -1.93 6.29
N ILE A 97 -6.56 -2.31 5.10
CA ILE A 97 -5.86 -3.26 4.22
C ILE A 97 -4.57 -2.63 3.67
N LEU A 98 -4.63 -1.36 3.26
CA LEU A 98 -3.44 -0.63 2.82
C LEU A 98 -2.37 -0.63 3.93
N ARG A 99 -2.75 -0.26 5.16
CA ARG A 99 -1.84 -0.25 6.32
C ARG A 99 -1.23 -1.62 6.61
N ALA A 100 -2.06 -2.65 6.64
CA ALA A 100 -1.60 -4.01 6.94
C ALA A 100 -0.60 -4.51 5.90
N ASN A 101 -0.87 -4.27 4.61
CA ASN A 101 0.01 -4.71 3.52
C ASN A 101 1.32 -3.92 3.49
N THR A 102 1.29 -2.59 3.69
CA THR A 102 2.51 -1.77 3.72
C THR A 102 3.40 -2.20 4.88
N ARG A 103 2.83 -2.36 6.08
CA ARG A 103 3.59 -2.82 7.26
C ARG A 103 4.15 -4.23 7.08
N ARG A 104 3.38 -5.15 6.51
CA ARG A 104 3.85 -6.51 6.20
C ARG A 104 5.01 -6.46 5.21
N ARG A 105 4.89 -5.68 4.14
CA ARG A 105 5.95 -5.55 3.13
C ARG A 105 7.20 -4.90 3.71
N ALA A 106 7.04 -3.88 4.56
CA ALA A 106 8.16 -3.29 5.30
C ALA A 106 8.87 -4.32 6.18
N ALA A 107 8.13 -5.17 6.91
CA ALA A 107 8.72 -6.22 7.73
C ALA A 107 9.47 -7.26 6.88
N GLU A 108 8.92 -7.67 5.74
CA GLU A 108 9.61 -8.55 4.78
C GLU A 108 10.93 -7.93 4.28
N GLN A 109 10.92 -6.63 3.97
CA GLN A 109 12.13 -5.91 3.55
C GLN A 109 13.16 -5.76 4.68
N PHE A 110 12.71 -5.50 5.90
CA PHE A 110 13.58 -5.44 7.08
C PHE A 110 14.38 -6.73 7.27
N LEU A 111 13.72 -7.88 7.09
CA LEU A 111 14.38 -9.18 7.16
C LEU A 111 15.27 -9.43 5.94
N ALA A 112 14.83 -9.09 4.75
CA ALA A 112 15.58 -9.29 3.50
C ALA A 112 16.87 -8.47 3.46
N GLN A 113 16.89 -7.28 4.08
CA GLN A 113 18.09 -6.44 4.21
C GLN A 113 18.98 -6.84 5.39
N ASN A 114 18.67 -7.93 6.10
CA ASN A 114 19.42 -8.42 7.26
C ASN A 114 19.57 -7.39 8.41
N LEU A 115 18.70 -6.40 8.50
CA LEU A 115 18.77 -5.35 9.51
C LEU A 115 18.60 -5.89 10.97
N HIS A 116 18.01 -7.07 11.10
CA HIS A 116 17.87 -7.79 12.38
C HIS A 116 19.15 -8.47 12.86
N THR A 117 20.21 -8.52 12.04
CA THR A 117 21.50 -9.16 12.37
C THR A 117 22.58 -8.15 12.77
N THR A 118 22.25 -6.85 12.81
CA THR A 118 23.21 -5.80 13.16
C THR A 118 23.73 -5.95 14.59
N THR A 119 25.02 -5.65 14.80
CA THR A 119 25.62 -5.66 16.14
C THR A 119 24.93 -4.63 17.03
N GLY A 120 24.34 -5.08 18.14
CA GLY A 120 23.55 -4.21 19.03
C GLY A 120 22.09 -4.00 18.64
N ARG A 121 21.61 -4.66 17.57
CA ARG A 121 20.22 -4.56 17.08
C ARG A 121 19.77 -3.12 16.83
N THR A 122 20.59 -2.40 16.07
CA THR A 122 20.40 -0.97 15.78
C THR A 122 19.96 -0.70 14.33
N GLY A 123 19.41 -1.69 13.63
CA GLY A 123 18.88 -1.53 12.28
C GLY A 123 17.58 -0.70 12.26
N VAL A 124 17.47 0.20 11.30
CA VAL A 124 16.27 0.99 11.03
C VAL A 124 15.93 0.91 9.54
N LEU A 125 14.71 0.52 9.22
CA LEU A 125 14.18 0.57 7.86
C LEU A 125 13.18 1.71 7.72
N ILE A 126 13.37 2.53 6.70
CA ILE A 126 12.38 3.51 6.22
C ILE A 126 11.80 2.95 4.94
N PHE A 127 10.55 2.49 4.99
CA PHE A 127 9.86 1.91 3.85
C PHE A 127 8.84 2.90 3.29
N VAL A 128 9.01 3.28 2.03
CA VAL A 128 8.13 4.22 1.32
C VAL A 128 7.37 3.46 0.24
N SER A 129 6.04 3.49 0.29
CA SER A 129 5.16 2.94 -0.74
C SER A 129 4.45 4.06 -1.48
N LEU A 130 4.69 4.16 -2.79
CA LEU A 130 4.21 5.27 -3.62
C LEU A 130 2.71 5.14 -3.92
N ALA A 131 2.24 3.96 -4.27
CA ALA A 131 0.84 3.75 -4.61
C ALA A 131 -0.10 3.95 -3.42
N GLU A 132 0.31 3.48 -2.23
CA GLU A 132 -0.42 3.66 -0.98
C GLU A 132 -0.20 5.04 -0.34
N GLN A 133 0.76 5.82 -0.87
CA GLN A 133 1.18 7.12 -0.32
C GLN A 133 1.48 7.04 1.19
N ARG A 134 2.31 6.05 1.56
CA ARG A 134 2.61 5.74 2.95
C ARG A 134 4.09 5.55 3.18
N VAL A 135 4.49 5.92 4.38
CA VAL A 135 5.81 5.62 4.94
C VAL A 135 5.61 4.75 6.18
N ASP A 136 6.36 3.68 6.29
CA ASP A 136 6.43 2.86 7.51
C ASP A 136 7.89 2.80 7.97
N ILE A 137 8.10 3.01 9.27
CA ILE A 137 9.42 2.90 9.91
C ILE A 137 9.41 1.64 10.78
N ILE A 138 10.44 0.81 10.59
CA ILE A 138 10.69 -0.37 11.44
C ILE A 138 12.08 -0.23 12.03
N ALA A 139 12.15 -0.20 13.35
CA ALA A 139 13.39 -0.18 14.10
C ALA A 139 13.57 -1.50 14.86
N ASP A 140 14.80 -2.00 14.93
CA ASP A 140 15.13 -3.16 15.76
C ASP A 140 15.08 -2.81 17.24
N SER A 141 15.03 -3.84 18.08
CA SER A 141 14.82 -3.75 19.53
C SER A 141 15.84 -2.87 20.25
N GLY A 142 17.07 -2.82 19.76
CA GLY A 142 18.13 -1.99 20.37
C GLY A 142 17.88 -0.49 20.25
N ILE A 143 17.13 -0.05 19.24
CA ILE A 143 16.69 1.34 19.07
C ILE A 143 15.28 1.54 19.64
N ASP A 144 14.35 0.65 19.32
CA ASP A 144 12.94 0.80 19.70
C ASP A 144 12.74 0.94 21.22
N GLN A 145 13.55 0.24 22.03
CA GLN A 145 13.53 0.35 23.50
C GLN A 145 14.06 1.69 24.04
N ARG A 146 14.86 2.42 23.28
CA ARG A 146 15.45 3.70 23.68
C ARG A 146 14.62 4.89 23.24
N VAL A 147 13.66 4.69 22.37
CA VAL A 147 12.79 5.73 21.81
C VAL A 147 11.45 5.73 22.54
N PRO A 148 10.92 6.87 22.97
CA PRO A 148 9.61 6.94 23.61
C PRO A 148 8.51 6.35 22.72
N LYS A 149 7.57 5.65 23.33
CA LYS A 149 6.41 5.08 22.60
C LYS A 149 5.64 6.17 21.87
N GLY A 150 5.39 5.96 20.59
CA GLY A 150 4.66 6.92 19.76
C GLY A 150 5.54 7.85 18.92
N THR A 151 6.83 7.93 19.17
CA THR A 151 7.75 8.79 18.38
C THR A 151 7.72 8.42 16.90
N TRP A 152 7.74 7.15 16.57
CA TRP A 152 7.69 6.69 15.18
C TRP A 152 6.41 7.10 14.45
N GLN A 153 5.26 7.10 15.16
CA GLN A 153 3.98 7.55 14.61
C GLN A 153 3.89 9.06 14.43
N SER A 154 4.69 9.83 15.16
CA SER A 154 4.71 11.30 15.03
C SER A 154 5.62 11.79 13.90
N ILE A 155 6.49 10.93 13.38
CA ILE A 155 7.43 11.24 12.29
C ILE A 155 6.79 10.93 10.92
N VAL A 156 5.79 10.04 10.87
CA VAL A 156 5.16 9.53 9.63
C VAL A 156 3.82 10.16 9.34
#